data_967187172b58c6717895aaf3288ad593
#
_entry.id   967187172b58c6717895aaf3288ad593
#
_cell.length_a   1.000
_cell.length_b   1.000
_cell.length_c   1.000
_cell.angle_alpha   90.00
_cell.angle_beta   90.00
_cell.angle_gamma   90.00
#
_symmetry.space_group_name_H-M   'P 1'
#
loop_
_entity.id
_entity.type
_entity.pdbx_description
1 polymer ?
#
loop_
_entity_poly.entity_id
_entity_poly.type
_entity_poly.pdbx_seq_one_letter_code
_entity_poly.pdbx_strand_id
1 'polypeptide(L)' 'MRYHIEYADGKCCNFANNRKDLIEWLKLLKDETITDIRKLYKSGVSDSVMDVYKQYISR' A
#
# COMPACT_ATOMS: atom_id res chain seq x y z
N MET A 1 -3.51 -3.24 -12.76
CA MET A 1 -2.53 -2.54 -11.92
C MET A 1 -2.52 -3.13 -10.53
N ARG A 2 -1.39 -3.06 -9.88
CA ARG A 2 -1.20 -3.68 -8.59
C ARG A 2 -0.60 -2.65 -7.62
N TYR A 3 -0.91 -2.78 -6.34
CA TYR A 3 -0.34 -1.91 -5.32
C TYR A 3 0.53 -2.75 -4.38
N HIS A 4 1.60 -2.15 -3.92
CA HIS A 4 2.54 -2.80 -3.02
C HIS A 4 2.62 -1.98 -1.74
N ILE A 5 2.32 -2.61 -0.60
CA ILE A 5 2.37 -1.95 0.70
C ILE A 5 3.64 -2.39 1.40
N GLU A 6 4.51 -1.42 1.71
CA GLU A 6 5.79 -1.68 2.37
C GLU A 6 5.73 -1.28 3.83
N TYR A 7 6.29 -2.12 4.68
CA TYR A 7 6.30 -1.92 6.12
C TYR A 7 7.67 -1.49 6.61
N ALA A 8 7.67 -0.82 7.79
CA ALA A 8 8.89 -0.28 8.37
C ALA A 8 9.94 -1.35 8.69
N ASP A 9 9.50 -2.55 9.05
CA ASP A 9 10.43 -3.63 9.41
C ASP A 9 11.07 -4.31 8.19
N GLY A 10 10.56 -4.04 7.00
CA GLY A 10 11.07 -4.61 5.77
C GLY A 10 10.85 -6.12 5.61
N LYS A 11 10.20 -6.76 6.56
CA LYS A 11 10.03 -8.21 6.55
C LYS A 11 8.85 -8.68 5.75
N CYS A 12 7.81 -7.92 5.73
CA CYS A 12 6.57 -8.27 5.05
C CYS A 12 6.17 -7.18 4.08
N CYS A 13 5.56 -7.60 3.01
CA CYS A 13 4.89 -6.65 2.13
C CYS A 13 3.62 -7.33 1.64
N ASN A 14 2.61 -6.53 1.40
CA ASN A 14 1.36 -7.03 0.85
C ASN A 14 1.09 -6.41 -0.50
N PHE A 15 0.40 -7.17 -1.34
CA PHE A 15 -0.02 -6.70 -2.65
C PHE A 15 -1.53 -6.56 -2.66
N ALA A 16 -2.01 -5.51 -3.27
CA ALA A 16 -3.43 -5.33 -3.53
C ALA A 16 -3.64 -5.34 -5.04
N ASN A 17 -4.66 -6.03 -5.49
CA ASN A 17 -4.92 -6.20 -6.92
C ASN A 17 -5.59 -4.98 -7.54
N ASN A 18 -6.25 -4.16 -6.74
CA ASN A 18 -6.93 -2.97 -7.19
C ASN A 18 -7.07 -1.99 -6.04
N ARG A 19 -7.65 -0.82 -6.34
CA ARG A 19 -7.82 0.23 -5.35
C ARG A 19 -8.69 -0.19 -4.16
N LYS A 20 -9.74 -0.94 -4.45
CA LYS A 20 -10.65 -1.40 -3.40
C LYS A 20 -9.93 -2.32 -2.42
N ASP A 21 -9.16 -3.27 -2.95
CA ASP A 21 -8.36 -4.17 -2.11
C ASP A 21 -7.36 -3.40 -1.27
N LEU A 22 -6.71 -2.40 -1.87
CA LEU A 22 -5.74 -1.58 -1.16
C LEU A 22 -6.38 -0.90 0.04
N ILE A 23 -7.54 -0.28 -0.15
CA ILE A 23 -8.24 0.42 0.93
C ILE A 23 -8.64 -0.55 2.03
N GLU A 24 -9.11 -1.74 1.67
CA GLU A 24 -9.45 -2.75 2.67
C GLU A 24 -8.24 -3.17 3.48
N TRP A 25 -7.09 -3.37 2.83
CA TRP A 25 -5.85 -3.68 3.54
C TRP A 25 -5.47 -2.57 4.52
N LEU A 26 -5.56 -1.32 4.08
CA LEU A 26 -5.19 -0.19 4.93
C LEU A 26 -6.06 -0.10 6.18
N LYS A 27 -7.32 -0.46 6.07
CA LYS A 27 -8.21 -0.50 7.23
C LYS A 27 -7.83 -1.60 8.21
N LEU A 28 -7.35 -2.73 7.70
CA LEU A 28 -6.97 -3.86 8.53
C LEU A 28 -5.61 -3.67 9.19
N LEU A 29 -4.73 -2.87 8.58
CA LEU A 29 -3.36 -2.71 9.02
C LEU A 29 -3.17 -1.49 9.92
N LYS A 30 -4.17 -1.13 10.67
CA LYS A 30 -4.14 0.08 11.49
C LYS A 30 -3.02 0.11 12.51
N ASP A 31 -2.55 -1.06 12.95
CA ASP A 31 -1.50 -1.16 13.97
C ASP A 31 -0.11 -1.34 13.36
N GLU A 32 -0.03 -1.39 12.03
CA GLU A 32 1.24 -1.57 11.35
C GLU A 32 1.82 -0.23 10.92
N THR A 33 3.14 -0.16 10.95
CA THR A 33 3.83 1.03 10.43
C THR A 33 4.08 0.84 8.95
N ILE A 34 3.35 1.60 8.15
CA ILE A 34 3.48 1.56 6.70
C ILE A 34 4.42 2.68 6.28
N THR A 35 5.50 2.31 5.59
CA THR A 35 6.49 3.29 5.13
C THR A 35 6.20 3.81 3.73
N ASP A 36 5.58 3.00 2.89
CA ASP A 36 5.28 3.42 1.53
C ASP A 36 4.17 2.58 0.93
N ILE A 37 3.46 3.16 -0.03
CA ILE A 37 2.48 2.48 -0.84
C ILE A 37 2.84 2.80 -2.27
N ARG A 38 3.12 1.78 -3.07
CA ARG A 38 3.54 1.96 -4.45
C ARG A 38 2.53 1.37 -5.41
N LYS A 39 2.27 2.11 -6.48
CA LYS A 39 1.41 1.64 -7.56
C LYS A 39 2.29 1.06 -8.66
N LEU A 40 2.05 -0.19 -9.01
CA LEU A 40 2.84 -0.90 -9.99
C LEU A 40 2.09 -0.97 -11.32
N TYR A 41 2.75 -0.58 -12.38
CA TYR A 41 2.19 -0.56 -13.73
C TYR A 41 2.71 -1.75 -14.54
N LYS A 42 1.97 -2.12 -15.57
CA LYS A 42 2.35 -3.23 -16.45
C LYS A 42 3.70 -3.02 -17.12
N SER A 43 4.07 -1.76 -17.33
CA SER A 43 5.35 -1.41 -17.97
C SER A 43 6.55 -1.63 -17.06
N GLY A 44 6.33 -1.98 -15.80
CA GLY A 44 7.40 -2.12 -14.82
C GLY A 44 7.69 -0.85 -14.04
N VAL A 45 7.05 0.24 -14.38
CA VAL A 45 7.18 1.50 -13.65
C VAL A 45 6.42 1.41 -12.34
N SER A 46 6.93 2.05 -11.30
CA SER A 46 6.21 2.15 -10.03
C SER A 46 6.25 3.59 -9.53
N ASP A 47 5.13 4.02 -8.94
CA ASP A 47 5.01 5.35 -8.34
C ASP A 47 4.63 5.24 -6.88
N SER A 48 5.19 6.11 -6.05
CA SER A 48 4.76 6.20 -4.67
C SER A 48 3.41 6.91 -4.63
N VAL A 49 2.44 6.28 -3.99
CA VAL A 49 1.09 6.85 -3.83
C VAL A 49 0.73 6.97 -2.35
N MET A 50 1.73 6.97 -1.48
CA MET A 50 1.51 7.08 -0.05
C MET A 50 0.72 8.33 0.32
N ASP A 51 1.03 9.46 -0.29
CA ASP A 51 0.34 10.71 0.00
C ASP A 51 -1.14 10.66 -0.35
N VAL A 52 -1.49 9.87 -1.37
CA VAL A 52 -2.88 9.74 -1.79
C VAL A 52 -3.67 8.84 -0.83
N TYR A 53 -3.05 7.77 -0.36
CA TYR A 53 -3.75 6.74 0.41
C TYR A 53 -3.55 6.79 1.90
N LYS A 54 -2.63 7.61 2.41
CA LYS A 54 -2.38 7.68 3.85
C LYS A 54 -3.62 8.03 4.65
N GLN A 55 -4.56 8.78 4.07
CA GLN A 55 -5.81 9.14 4.73
C GLN A 55 -6.70 7.96 5.03
N TYR A 56 -6.50 6.83 4.35
CA TYR A 56 -7.27 5.62 4.56
C TYR A 56 -6.67 4.71 5.63
N ILE A 57 -5.46 5.04 6.10
CA ILE A 57 -4.82 4.25 7.14
C ILE A 57 -5.55 4.55 8.45
N SER A 58 -6.07 3.51 9.09
CA SER A 58 -6.80 3.67 10.34
C SER A 58 -5.88 4.09 11.47
N ARG A 59 -6.42 4.87 12.38
CA ARG A 59 -5.68 5.36 13.54
C ARG A 59 -6.29 4.83 14.82
#